data_88475cb1df8d16293986f07c8c2de834
#
_entry.id   88475cb1df8d16293986f07c8c2de834
#
_cell.length_a   1.000
_cell.length_b   1.000
_cell.length_c   1.000
_cell.angle_alpha   90.00
_cell.angle_beta   90.00
_cell.angle_gamma   90.00
#
_symmetry.space_group_name_H-M   'P 1'
#
loop_
_entity.id
_entity.type
_entity.pdbx_description
1 polymer ?
#
loop_
_entity_poly.entity_id
_entity_poly.type
_entity_poly.pdbx_seq_one_letter_code
_entity_poly.pdbx_strand_id
1 'polypeptide(L)'
;MKKIVKKSCTFLFVFAMLLSMFCVSFSAETYYYDKNFEFYKNDYSGLTITDYLGTEENLQIPSQLIDITVNVIAPSTFSDKTGLVNVSMPDTIQTIGAFAFSNCTNITDVKLSKNLSLCVLGAFQGCTSLETVDMSMTKVTGLPNQMFYKCSSLKNVTLDR
;
A
#
# COMPACT_ATOMS: atom_id res chain seq x y z
N MET A 1 -18.52 14.77 -10.23
CA MET A 1 -17.46 15.69 -9.74
C MET A 1 -16.79 15.05 -8.53
N LYS A 2 -15.52 14.63 -8.66
CA LYS A 2 -14.75 14.07 -7.55
C LYS A 2 -14.41 15.19 -6.56
N LYS A 3 -14.94 15.08 -5.35
CA LYS A 3 -14.63 16.05 -4.28
C LYS A 3 -13.26 15.71 -3.70
N ILE A 4 -12.23 16.44 -4.08
CA ILE A 4 -10.89 16.33 -3.49
C ILE A 4 -10.91 17.23 -2.26
N VAL A 5 -10.82 16.65 -1.07
CA VAL A 5 -10.72 17.39 0.18
C VAL A 5 -9.24 17.43 0.57
N LYS A 6 -8.64 18.64 0.60
CA LYS A 6 -7.31 18.82 1.18
C LYS A 6 -7.45 18.86 2.69
N LYS A 7 -6.85 17.94 3.43
CA LYS A 7 -6.56 18.13 4.84
C LYS A 7 -5.08 18.45 4.99
N SER A 8 -4.76 19.66 5.41
CA SER A 8 -3.46 19.95 5.99
C SER A 8 -3.44 19.33 7.38
N CYS A 9 -2.54 18.39 7.62
CA CYS A 9 -2.34 17.84 8.95
C CYS A 9 -1.60 18.87 9.80
N THR A 10 -2.31 19.87 10.31
CA THR A 10 -1.86 20.66 11.46
C THR A 10 -2.05 19.75 12.68
N PHE A 11 -1.05 18.91 12.97
CA PHE A 11 -0.91 18.36 14.31
C PHE A 11 -0.66 19.54 15.23
N LEU A 12 -1.70 19.91 15.97
CA LEU A 12 -1.60 20.87 17.06
C LEU A 12 -0.74 20.25 18.16
N PHE A 13 0.59 20.43 18.07
CA PHE A 13 1.48 20.24 19.21
C PHE A 13 1.25 21.35 20.22
N VAL A 14 0.23 21.19 21.06
CA VAL A 14 0.19 21.88 22.35
C VAL A 14 0.98 21.02 23.34
N PHE A 15 2.30 20.98 23.17
CA PHE A 15 3.25 20.63 24.24
C PHE A 15 4.69 20.80 23.73
N ALA A 16 5.20 22.03 23.74
CA ALA A 16 6.64 22.28 23.86
C ALA A 16 6.92 23.78 24.05
N MET A 17 6.58 24.31 25.18
CA MET A 17 7.43 25.35 25.77
C MET A 17 8.34 24.61 26.75
N LEU A 18 9.58 24.42 26.34
CA LEU A 18 10.85 24.35 27.06
C LEU A 18 11.82 23.40 26.38
N LEU A 19 12.68 23.91 25.61
CA LEU A 19 14.09 23.66 25.30
C LEU A 19 14.41 23.94 23.83
N SER A 20 15.09 25.04 23.64
CA SER A 20 16.12 25.39 22.64
C SER A 20 16.31 24.51 21.41
N MET A 21 16.14 25.16 20.24
CA MET A 21 16.91 24.98 19.02
C MET A 21 17.03 23.56 18.45
N PHE A 22 15.95 23.07 17.82
CA PHE A 22 16.05 22.31 16.58
C PHE A 22 14.86 22.71 15.72
N CYS A 23 15.10 23.60 14.77
CA CYS A 23 14.13 23.89 13.71
C CYS A 23 14.14 22.69 12.76
N VAL A 24 13.39 21.64 13.09
CA VAL A 24 13.05 20.60 12.14
C VAL A 24 11.96 21.20 11.28
N SER A 25 12.32 21.64 10.09
CA SER A 25 11.36 22.03 9.06
C SER A 25 10.56 20.79 8.69
N PHE A 26 9.44 20.58 9.36
CA PHE A 26 8.45 19.60 8.97
C PHE A 26 7.71 20.19 7.77
N SER A 27 8.06 19.75 6.55
CA SER A 27 7.20 20.02 5.41
C SER A 27 5.88 19.31 5.69
N ALA A 28 4.81 20.07 5.88
CA ALA A 28 3.48 19.51 6.08
C ALA A 28 3.10 18.77 4.79
N GLU A 29 3.16 17.45 4.82
CA GLU A 29 2.68 16.63 3.71
C GLU A 29 1.20 16.93 3.50
N THR A 30 0.82 17.22 2.26
CA THR A 30 -0.57 17.49 1.93
C THR A 30 -1.22 16.17 1.51
N TYR A 31 -2.13 15.66 2.34
CA TYR A 31 -2.93 14.48 2.04
C TYR A 31 -4.15 14.86 1.21
N TYR A 32 -4.50 13.97 0.30
CA TYR A 32 -5.67 14.04 -0.57
C TYR A 32 -6.58 12.86 -0.31
N TYR A 33 -7.88 13.05 -0.49
CA TYR A 33 -8.88 12.01 -0.34
C TYR A 33 -9.74 11.95 -1.59
N ASP A 34 -10.01 10.74 -2.05
CA ASP A 34 -11.16 10.48 -2.92
C ASP A 34 -12.18 9.60 -2.18
N LYS A 35 -13.14 9.02 -2.92
CA LYS A 35 -14.17 8.17 -2.32
C LYS A 35 -13.61 6.96 -1.58
N ASN A 36 -12.51 6.37 -2.08
CA ASN A 36 -12.02 5.07 -1.65
C ASN A 36 -10.59 5.11 -1.10
N PHE A 37 -9.82 6.17 -1.34
CA PHE A 37 -8.40 6.21 -1.01
C PHE A 37 -7.98 7.51 -0.35
N GLU A 38 -7.10 7.39 0.63
CA GLU A 38 -6.24 8.46 1.11
C GLU A 38 -4.88 8.34 0.43
N PHE A 39 -4.28 9.45 0.01
CA PHE A 39 -3.01 9.47 -0.72
C PHE A 39 -2.29 10.82 -0.63
N TYR A 40 -0.98 10.82 -0.90
CA TYR A 40 -0.19 12.04 -1.04
C TYR A 40 0.77 11.97 -2.24
N LYS A 41 1.31 13.13 -2.66
CA LYS A 41 2.37 13.19 -3.67
C LYS A 41 3.69 12.78 -3.04
N ASN A 42 4.37 11.81 -3.64
CA ASN A 42 5.69 11.36 -3.22
C ASN A 42 6.81 12.03 -4.02
N ASP A 43 8.05 11.85 -3.55
CA ASP A 43 9.25 12.42 -4.18
C ASP A 43 9.61 11.75 -5.53
N TYR A 44 8.94 10.66 -5.89
CA TYR A 44 9.16 9.89 -7.13
C TYR A 44 8.21 10.31 -8.26
N SER A 45 7.71 11.54 -8.25
CA SER A 45 6.79 12.11 -9.24
C SER A 45 5.47 11.33 -9.39
N GLY A 46 5.06 10.63 -8.34
CA GLY A 46 3.83 9.85 -8.31
C GLY A 46 3.01 10.07 -7.05
N LEU A 47 2.07 9.15 -6.82
CA LEU A 47 1.23 9.13 -5.63
C LEU A 47 1.51 7.88 -4.80
N THR A 48 1.52 8.08 -3.49
CA THR A 48 1.48 7.02 -2.49
C THR A 48 0.08 6.91 -1.92
N ILE A 49 -0.55 5.72 -2.02
CA ILE A 49 -1.79 5.41 -1.30
C ILE A 49 -1.43 5.08 0.15
N THR A 50 -2.12 5.70 1.10
CA THR A 50 -1.87 5.55 2.54
C THR A 50 -2.97 4.86 3.31
N ASP A 51 -4.21 4.92 2.83
CA ASP A 51 -5.34 4.19 3.41
C ASP A 51 -6.38 3.84 2.34
N TYR A 52 -7.15 2.80 2.63
CA TYR A 52 -8.29 2.35 1.84
C TYR A 52 -9.58 2.51 2.64
N LEU A 53 -10.46 3.37 2.14
CA LEU A 53 -11.72 3.76 2.76
C LEU A 53 -12.93 3.00 2.19
N GLY A 54 -12.71 2.22 1.11
CA GLY A 54 -13.74 1.45 0.43
C GLY A 54 -14.08 0.15 1.15
N THR A 55 -15.10 -0.53 0.63
CA THR A 55 -15.62 -1.81 1.17
C THR A 55 -15.76 -2.87 0.08
N GLU A 56 -15.18 -2.64 -1.11
CA GLU A 56 -15.28 -3.61 -2.21
C GLU A 56 -14.50 -4.89 -1.89
N GLU A 57 -15.10 -6.06 -2.18
CA GLU A 57 -14.45 -7.36 -2.07
C GLU A 57 -13.38 -7.55 -3.16
N ASN A 58 -13.62 -6.98 -4.35
CA ASN A 58 -12.72 -7.05 -5.51
C ASN A 58 -12.04 -5.70 -5.72
N LEU A 59 -10.92 -5.52 -5.06
CA LEU A 59 -10.16 -4.27 -5.10
C LEU A 59 -9.41 -4.11 -6.43
N GLN A 60 -9.71 -3.04 -7.17
CA GLN A 60 -8.92 -2.58 -8.30
C GLN A 60 -8.15 -1.35 -7.86
N ILE A 61 -6.84 -1.47 -7.66
CA ILE A 61 -5.98 -0.31 -7.34
C ILE A 61 -5.91 0.56 -8.59
N PRO A 62 -6.22 1.86 -8.51
CA PRO A 62 -6.21 2.73 -9.69
C PRO A 62 -4.77 3.01 -10.16
N SER A 63 -4.58 3.08 -11.48
CA SER A 63 -3.28 3.49 -12.05
C SER A 63 -3.00 4.98 -11.88
N GLN A 64 -4.06 5.79 -11.71
CA GLN A 64 -3.98 7.24 -11.52
C GLN A 64 -5.07 7.72 -10.56
N LEU A 65 -4.73 8.73 -9.77
CA LEU A 65 -5.65 9.54 -9.00
C LEU A 65 -5.32 11.01 -9.28
N ILE A 66 -6.33 11.88 -9.43
CA ILE A 66 -6.12 13.31 -9.77
C ILE A 66 -5.16 13.55 -10.95
N ASP A 67 -5.24 12.67 -11.98
CA ASP A 67 -4.38 12.69 -13.18
C ASP A 67 -2.88 12.49 -12.89
N ILE A 68 -2.53 11.97 -11.72
CA ILE A 68 -1.17 11.63 -11.34
C ILE A 68 -1.07 10.10 -11.13
N THR A 69 0.03 9.52 -11.59
CA THR A 69 0.28 8.07 -11.50
C THR A 69 0.40 7.60 -10.06
N VAL A 70 -0.30 6.53 -9.71
CA VAL A 70 -0.13 5.82 -8.44
C VAL A 70 0.99 4.80 -8.61
N ASN A 71 2.06 4.92 -7.84
CA ASN A 71 3.24 4.05 -7.94
C ASN A 71 3.68 3.41 -6.63
N VAL A 72 3.16 3.85 -5.50
CA VAL A 72 3.53 3.33 -4.18
C VAL A 72 2.28 3.01 -3.35
N ILE A 73 2.30 1.87 -2.68
CA ILE A 73 1.39 1.51 -1.59
C ILE A 73 2.18 1.67 -0.29
N ALA A 74 1.71 2.50 0.62
CA ALA A 74 2.37 2.76 1.91
C ALA A 74 2.31 1.54 2.85
N PRO A 75 3.11 1.53 3.93
CA PRO A 75 2.99 0.51 4.97
C PRO A 75 1.57 0.45 5.55
N SER A 76 1.08 -0.77 5.81
CA SER A 76 -0.21 -1.05 6.44
C SER A 76 -1.47 -0.49 5.76
N THR A 77 -1.38 0.01 4.53
CA THR A 77 -2.49 0.65 3.78
C THR A 77 -3.78 -0.18 3.76
N PHE A 78 -3.67 -1.48 3.57
CA PHE A 78 -4.80 -2.42 3.51
C PHE A 78 -4.79 -3.43 4.66
N SER A 79 -3.99 -3.19 5.71
CA SER A 79 -3.91 -4.12 6.84
C SER A 79 -5.28 -4.33 7.47
N ASP A 80 -5.57 -5.58 7.86
CA ASP A 80 -6.80 -6.01 8.51
C ASP A 80 -8.10 -5.78 7.71
N LYS A 81 -8.00 -5.51 6.40
CA LYS A 81 -9.16 -5.40 5.50
C LYS A 81 -9.67 -6.81 5.13
N THR A 82 -10.33 -7.46 6.08
CA THR A 82 -10.83 -8.84 5.93
C THR A 82 -11.96 -8.98 4.91
N GLY A 83 -12.55 -7.89 4.44
CA GLY A 83 -13.55 -7.92 3.35
C GLY A 83 -12.94 -8.13 1.95
N LEU A 84 -11.63 -7.95 1.77
CA LEU A 84 -10.97 -8.13 0.47
C LEU A 84 -10.85 -9.60 0.11
N VAL A 85 -11.26 -9.95 -1.11
CA VAL A 85 -11.18 -11.30 -1.68
C VAL A 85 -10.19 -11.34 -2.85
N ASN A 86 -10.30 -10.39 -3.78
CA ASN A 86 -9.40 -10.29 -4.92
C ASN A 86 -8.75 -8.91 -4.95
N VAL A 87 -7.45 -8.87 -5.24
CA VAL A 87 -6.69 -7.62 -5.36
C VAL A 87 -5.99 -7.58 -6.72
N SER A 88 -6.24 -6.54 -7.50
CA SER A 88 -5.56 -6.30 -8.77
C SER A 88 -4.77 -5.01 -8.74
N MET A 89 -3.47 -5.11 -9.02
CA MET A 89 -2.56 -3.98 -9.08
C MET A 89 -2.28 -3.62 -10.55
N PRO A 90 -2.33 -2.34 -10.92
CA PRO A 90 -1.92 -1.87 -12.24
C PRO A 90 -0.38 -1.94 -12.38
N ASP A 91 0.11 -1.95 -13.62
CA ASP A 91 1.55 -2.00 -13.89
C ASP A 91 2.30 -0.69 -13.51
N THR A 92 1.59 0.28 -12.96
CA THR A 92 2.20 1.50 -12.40
C THR A 92 2.77 1.31 -11.00
N ILE A 93 2.31 0.31 -10.24
CA ILE A 93 2.81 0.06 -8.87
C ILE A 93 4.23 -0.49 -8.93
N GLN A 94 5.14 0.20 -8.25
CA GLN A 94 6.56 -0.14 -8.15
C GLN A 94 6.95 -0.60 -6.75
N THR A 95 6.22 -0.15 -5.73
CA THR A 95 6.54 -0.44 -4.33
C THR A 95 5.30 -0.84 -3.53
N ILE A 96 5.43 -1.91 -2.76
CA ILE A 96 4.48 -2.33 -1.73
C ILE A 96 5.18 -2.21 -0.38
N GLY A 97 4.65 -1.38 0.50
CA GLY A 97 5.17 -1.10 1.84
C GLY A 97 5.05 -2.29 2.81
N ALA A 98 5.72 -2.18 3.95
CA ALA A 98 5.67 -3.21 4.98
C ALA A 98 4.24 -3.44 5.48
N PHE A 99 3.85 -4.71 5.62
CA PHE A 99 2.54 -5.12 6.13
C PHE A 99 1.35 -4.54 5.34
N ALA A 100 1.55 -4.13 4.10
CA ALA A 100 0.52 -3.41 3.31
C ALA A 100 -0.81 -4.17 3.21
N PHE A 101 -0.78 -5.50 3.11
CA PHE A 101 -1.96 -6.39 3.06
C PHE A 101 -1.96 -7.39 4.21
N SER A 102 -1.33 -7.05 5.34
CA SER A 102 -1.25 -8.00 6.45
C SER A 102 -2.63 -8.28 7.03
N ASN A 103 -2.87 -9.54 7.42
CA ASN A 103 -4.13 -10.02 7.98
C ASN A 103 -5.39 -9.81 7.09
N CYS A 104 -5.22 -9.64 5.78
CA CYS A 104 -6.33 -9.71 4.83
C CYS A 104 -6.75 -11.17 4.65
N THR A 105 -7.43 -11.73 5.65
CA THR A 105 -7.63 -13.19 5.80
C THR A 105 -8.42 -13.84 4.67
N ASN A 106 -9.25 -13.09 3.94
CA ASN A 106 -10.11 -13.60 2.87
C ASN A 106 -9.52 -13.41 1.47
N ILE A 107 -8.35 -12.80 1.32
CA ILE A 107 -7.72 -12.70 0.00
C ILE A 107 -7.38 -14.10 -0.52
N THR A 108 -7.92 -14.45 -1.69
CA THR A 108 -7.67 -15.70 -2.40
C THR A 108 -6.79 -15.50 -3.62
N ASP A 109 -6.89 -14.34 -4.28
CA ASP A 109 -6.15 -14.00 -5.50
C ASP A 109 -5.54 -12.61 -5.45
N VAL A 110 -4.27 -12.51 -5.90
CA VAL A 110 -3.53 -11.26 -6.01
C VAL A 110 -2.85 -11.18 -7.36
N LYS A 111 -3.30 -10.24 -8.19
CA LYS A 111 -2.60 -9.87 -9.43
C LYS A 111 -1.60 -8.76 -9.12
N LEU A 112 -0.32 -9.09 -9.14
CA LEU A 112 0.78 -8.15 -8.90
C LEU A 112 1.11 -7.31 -10.14
N SER A 113 1.70 -6.13 -9.92
CA SER A 113 2.25 -5.28 -10.97
C SER A 113 3.49 -5.93 -11.60
N LYS A 114 3.61 -5.88 -12.93
CA LYS A 114 4.85 -6.29 -13.65
C LYS A 114 6.04 -5.39 -13.36
N ASN A 115 5.78 -4.15 -12.96
CA ASN A 115 6.84 -3.21 -12.59
C ASN A 115 7.13 -3.16 -11.09
N LEU A 116 6.53 -4.07 -10.29
CA LEU A 116 6.83 -4.20 -8.89
C LEU A 116 8.30 -4.56 -8.69
N SER A 117 9.07 -3.67 -8.11
CA SER A 117 10.52 -3.81 -7.88
C SER A 117 10.87 -3.92 -6.41
N LEU A 118 10.02 -3.40 -5.54
CA LEU A 118 10.21 -3.46 -4.10
C LEU A 118 8.94 -3.93 -3.39
N CYS A 119 9.08 -5.03 -2.69
CA CYS A 119 8.07 -5.50 -1.75
C CYS A 119 8.74 -5.58 -0.37
N VAL A 120 8.14 -5.01 0.66
CA VAL A 120 8.78 -4.89 1.97
C VAL A 120 8.27 -5.99 2.92
N LEU A 121 8.90 -6.09 4.09
CA LEU A 121 8.63 -7.04 5.16
C LEU A 121 7.12 -7.28 5.35
N GLY A 122 6.72 -8.56 5.40
CA GLY A 122 5.38 -8.97 5.82
C GLY A 122 4.24 -8.49 4.93
N ALA A 123 4.49 -8.09 3.68
CA ALA A 123 3.49 -7.44 2.82
C ALA A 123 2.16 -8.19 2.74
N PHE A 124 2.16 -9.52 2.76
CA PHE A 124 0.96 -10.38 2.75
C PHE A 124 0.91 -11.32 3.97
N GLN A 125 1.56 -10.93 5.07
CA GLN A 125 1.54 -11.71 6.30
C GLN A 125 0.09 -11.97 6.75
N GLY A 126 -0.25 -13.21 7.12
CA GLY A 126 -1.55 -13.56 7.67
C GLY A 126 -2.71 -13.58 6.66
N CYS A 127 -2.42 -13.55 5.34
CA CYS A 127 -3.42 -13.80 4.31
C CYS A 127 -3.76 -15.31 4.27
N THR A 128 -4.59 -15.76 5.20
CA THR A 128 -4.79 -17.20 5.48
C THR A 128 -5.47 -17.95 4.34
N SER A 129 -6.25 -17.29 3.49
CA SER A 129 -6.94 -17.89 2.34
C SER A 129 -6.15 -17.84 1.03
N LEU A 130 -5.00 -17.14 1.02
CA LEU A 130 -4.18 -16.99 -0.19
C LEU A 130 -3.52 -18.34 -0.56
N GLU A 131 -3.86 -18.87 -1.74
CA GLU A 131 -3.40 -20.19 -2.17
C GLU A 131 -2.18 -20.15 -3.09
N THR A 132 -2.14 -19.18 -3.99
CA THR A 132 -1.06 -19.07 -4.98
C THR A 132 -0.70 -17.61 -5.21
N VAL A 133 0.58 -17.35 -5.49
CA VAL A 133 1.06 -16.02 -5.89
C VAL A 133 2.02 -16.17 -7.06
N ASP A 134 1.72 -15.49 -8.17
CA ASP A 134 2.62 -15.42 -9.30
C ASP A 134 3.41 -14.12 -9.29
N MET A 135 4.72 -14.23 -9.06
CA MET A 135 5.69 -13.15 -9.08
C MET A 135 6.62 -13.20 -10.30
N SER A 136 6.41 -14.18 -11.22
CA SER A 136 7.33 -14.42 -12.35
C SER A 136 7.50 -13.22 -13.28
N MET A 137 6.48 -12.35 -13.35
CA MET A 137 6.53 -11.16 -14.19
C MET A 137 6.98 -9.91 -13.42
N THR A 138 7.23 -10.00 -12.11
CA THR A 138 7.66 -8.84 -11.30
C THR A 138 9.17 -8.61 -11.45
N LYS A 139 9.63 -7.45 -11.01
CA LYS A 139 11.06 -7.09 -10.94
C LYS A 139 11.66 -7.36 -9.54
N VAL A 140 10.93 -8.02 -8.67
CA VAL A 140 11.40 -8.36 -7.32
C VAL A 140 12.44 -9.47 -7.40
N THR A 141 13.64 -9.22 -6.91
CA THR A 141 14.79 -10.14 -7.01
C THR A 141 14.88 -11.16 -5.89
N GLY A 142 14.01 -11.08 -4.90
CA GLY A 142 13.98 -12.03 -3.77
C GLY A 142 12.78 -11.80 -2.86
N LEU A 143 12.38 -12.83 -2.12
CA LEU A 143 11.27 -12.72 -1.19
C LEU A 143 11.71 -11.98 0.09
N PRO A 144 11.04 -10.87 0.46
CA PRO A 144 11.32 -10.19 1.71
C PRO A 144 10.96 -11.06 2.91
N ASN A 145 11.61 -10.76 4.05
CA ASN A 145 11.32 -11.46 5.30
C ASN A 145 9.83 -11.42 5.62
N GLN A 146 9.30 -12.57 6.06
CA GLN A 146 7.91 -12.73 6.50
C GLN A 146 6.84 -12.35 5.47
N MET A 147 7.17 -12.19 4.18
CA MET A 147 6.22 -11.76 3.15
C MET A 147 4.91 -12.54 3.19
N PHE A 148 5.01 -13.87 3.36
CA PHE A 148 3.87 -14.80 3.43
C PHE A 148 3.79 -15.53 4.77
N TYR A 149 4.33 -14.96 5.84
CA TYR A 149 4.26 -15.55 7.16
C TYR A 149 2.79 -15.74 7.59
N LYS A 150 2.44 -16.91 8.09
CA LYS A 150 1.06 -17.30 8.44
C LYS A 150 0.06 -17.33 7.28
N CYS A 151 0.49 -17.38 6.02
CA CYS A 151 -0.41 -17.70 4.89
C CYS A 151 -0.66 -19.22 4.88
N SER A 152 -1.59 -19.69 5.72
CA SER A 152 -1.75 -21.14 6.00
C SER A 152 -2.27 -21.95 4.81
N SER A 153 -2.95 -21.33 3.86
CA SER A 153 -3.42 -21.98 2.63
C SER A 153 -2.44 -21.91 1.46
N LEU A 154 -1.29 -21.21 1.61
CA LEU A 154 -0.37 -20.98 0.50
C LEU A 154 0.34 -22.27 0.07
N LYS A 155 0.13 -22.64 -1.19
CA LYS A 155 0.63 -23.88 -1.81
C LYS A 155 1.81 -23.59 -2.74
N ASN A 156 1.78 -22.45 -3.45
CA ASN A 156 2.76 -22.15 -4.48
C ASN A 156 3.05 -20.65 -4.60
N VAL A 157 4.34 -20.33 -4.78
CA VAL A 157 4.83 -18.99 -5.17
C VAL A 157 5.71 -19.16 -6.39
N THR A 158 5.30 -18.61 -7.53
CA THR A 158 6.10 -18.66 -8.77
C THR A 158 7.02 -17.44 -8.83
N LEU A 159 8.30 -17.67 -9.03
CA LEU A 159 9.33 -16.65 -9.21
C LEU A 159 9.90 -16.74 -10.62
N ASP A 160 10.33 -15.63 -11.20
CA ASP A 160 11.20 -15.64 -12.37
C ASP A 160 12.58 -16.16 -11.96
N ARG A 161 13.22 -16.98 -12.83
CA ARG A 161 14.54 -17.58 -12.59
C ARG A 161 15.59 -16.89 -13.43
#